data_e117cb3edc60718ab6d1560dff5d4091
#
_entry.id   e117cb3edc60718ab6d1560dff5d4091
#
_cell.length_a   1.000
_cell.length_b   1.000
_cell.length_c   1.000
_cell.angle_alpha   90.00
_cell.angle_beta   90.00
_cell.angle_gamma   90.00
#
_symmetry.space_group_name_H-M   'P 1'
#
loop_
_entity.id
_entity.type
_entity.pdbx_description
1 polymer ?
#
loop_
_entity_poly.entity_id
_entity_poly.type
_entity_poly.pdbx_seq_one_letter_code
_entity_poly.pdbx_strand_id
1 'polypeptide(L)'
;NGVLLYNGETGEYAENRATRVATLHLVGDQNFGTSLRSVLSDRLTGYNPITGTYATDGHTVALTLDSSLCVTAYEALAGRKGAVLVSNYKTGEVLCMVSGPSIDPAVDGDVPDGAYINRCINGSFTPGSIYKLITSAAALENIKDISTRRFTCAGSVDVNGVTVKCTGVHGSQTFEDALANSCNCA
;
A
#
# COMPACT_ATOMS: atom_id res chain seq x y z
N ASN A 1 19.40 -1.39 4.62
CA ASN A 1 20.09 -2.08 5.72
C ASN A 1 20.80 -3.37 5.29
N GLY A 2 20.84 -3.69 3.99
CA GLY A 2 21.62 -4.81 3.43
C GLY A 2 21.09 -6.21 3.78
N VAL A 3 19.82 -6.35 4.16
CA VAL A 3 19.22 -7.66 4.44
C VAL A 3 18.91 -8.37 3.13
N LEU A 4 19.42 -9.61 3.00
CA LEU A 4 19.07 -10.48 1.87
C LEU A 4 17.61 -10.92 2.00
N LEU A 5 16.81 -10.65 0.98
CA LEU A 5 15.39 -11.05 0.95
C LEU A 5 15.20 -12.36 0.18
N TYR A 6 15.95 -12.56 -0.89
CA TYR A 6 15.90 -13.75 -1.72
C TYR A 6 17.21 -13.92 -2.49
N ASN A 7 17.72 -15.14 -2.54
CA ASN A 7 18.86 -15.54 -3.36
C ASN A 7 18.36 -16.35 -4.56
N GLY A 8 18.53 -15.81 -5.76
CA GLY A 8 18.06 -16.45 -6.99
C GLY A 8 18.84 -17.69 -7.40
N GLU A 9 20.10 -17.83 -6.95
CA GLU A 9 20.96 -18.98 -7.27
C GLU A 9 20.63 -20.19 -6.37
N THR A 10 20.50 -19.95 -5.06
CA THR A 10 20.22 -21.02 -4.09
C THR A 10 18.74 -21.27 -3.88
N GLY A 11 17.90 -20.32 -4.27
CA GLY A 11 16.45 -20.37 -4.00
C GLY A 11 16.09 -20.02 -2.55
N GLU A 12 17.06 -19.57 -1.76
CA GLU A 12 16.86 -19.29 -0.34
C GLU A 12 16.26 -17.91 -0.11
N TYR A 13 15.35 -17.86 0.84
CA TYR A 13 14.75 -16.61 1.35
C TYR A 13 15.54 -16.07 2.55
N ALA A 14 15.18 -14.85 2.97
CA ALA A 14 15.70 -14.27 4.21
C ALA A 14 15.64 -15.27 5.37
N GLU A 15 16.67 -15.29 6.20
CA GLU A 15 16.76 -16.19 7.36
C GLU A 15 15.61 -15.96 8.35
N ASN A 16 15.29 -14.69 8.60
CA ASN A 16 14.25 -14.31 9.54
C ASN A 16 12.84 -14.55 8.96
N ARG A 17 12.05 -15.40 9.62
CA ARG A 17 10.67 -15.72 9.25
C ARG A 17 9.77 -14.47 9.15
N ALA A 18 9.87 -13.54 10.12
CA ALA A 18 9.05 -12.34 10.12
C ALA A 18 9.32 -11.48 8.89
N THR A 19 10.59 -11.37 8.47
CA THR A 19 10.98 -10.68 7.24
C THR A 19 10.38 -11.37 6.01
N ARG A 20 10.47 -12.70 5.90
CA ARG A 20 9.89 -13.45 4.77
C ARG A 20 8.40 -13.21 4.63
N VAL A 21 7.66 -13.34 5.73
CA VAL A 21 6.21 -13.13 5.75
C VAL A 21 5.85 -11.69 5.41
N ALA A 22 6.55 -10.70 5.98
CA ALA A 22 6.28 -9.29 5.74
C ALA A 22 6.60 -8.84 4.31
N THR A 23 7.55 -9.49 3.62
CA THR A 23 7.99 -9.09 2.28
C THR A 23 7.46 -9.98 1.15
N LEU A 24 6.65 -11.00 1.45
CA LEU A 24 6.12 -11.95 0.47
C LEU A 24 5.52 -11.26 -0.76
N HIS A 25 4.65 -10.28 -0.57
CA HIS A 25 3.92 -9.62 -1.66
C HIS A 25 4.81 -8.83 -2.61
N LEU A 26 6.04 -8.54 -2.21
CA LEU A 26 7.02 -7.90 -3.04
C LEU A 26 8.00 -8.91 -3.65
N VAL A 27 8.61 -9.75 -2.81
CA VAL A 27 9.57 -10.76 -3.23
C VAL A 27 8.89 -11.87 -4.03
N GLY A 28 7.77 -12.37 -3.51
CA GLY A 28 7.00 -13.48 -4.10
C GLY A 28 7.52 -14.86 -3.70
N ASP A 29 6.79 -15.86 -4.14
CA ASP A 29 7.17 -17.27 -4.13
C ASP A 29 7.03 -17.87 -5.53
N GLN A 30 7.12 -19.19 -5.66
CA GLN A 30 6.97 -19.89 -6.94
C GLN A 30 5.57 -19.78 -7.55
N ASN A 31 4.54 -19.46 -6.76
CA ASN A 31 3.15 -19.36 -7.16
C ASN A 31 2.70 -17.91 -7.42
N PHE A 32 3.49 -16.92 -7.00
CA PHE A 32 3.15 -15.50 -7.07
C PHE A 32 3.78 -14.83 -8.30
N GLY A 33 3.13 -14.98 -9.45
CA GLY A 33 3.64 -14.57 -10.76
C GLY A 33 3.80 -13.06 -11.00
N THR A 34 3.30 -12.19 -10.11
CA THR A 34 3.41 -10.71 -10.25
C THR A 34 4.41 -10.08 -9.29
N SER A 35 5.24 -10.90 -8.66
CA SER A 35 6.26 -10.45 -7.71
C SER A 35 7.52 -9.94 -8.42
N LEU A 36 8.39 -9.25 -7.66
CA LEU A 36 9.70 -8.81 -8.18
C LEU A 36 10.57 -9.98 -8.61
N ARG A 37 10.51 -11.12 -7.91
CA ARG A 37 11.21 -12.34 -8.30
C ARG A 37 10.84 -12.78 -9.71
N SER A 38 9.55 -12.73 -10.06
CA SER A 38 9.07 -13.08 -11.40
C SER A 38 9.44 -12.01 -12.43
N VAL A 39 9.19 -10.74 -12.12
CA VAL A 39 9.44 -9.62 -13.05
C VAL A 39 10.93 -9.40 -13.33
N LEU A 40 11.79 -9.68 -12.36
CA LEU A 40 13.23 -9.50 -12.45
C LEU A 40 13.97 -10.83 -12.66
N SER A 41 13.27 -11.91 -13.01
CA SER A 41 13.87 -13.24 -13.14
C SER A 41 15.11 -13.25 -14.05
N ASP A 42 15.02 -12.61 -15.22
CA ASP A 42 16.12 -12.54 -16.18
C ASP A 42 17.36 -11.84 -15.60
N ARG A 43 17.14 -10.79 -14.80
CA ARG A 43 18.25 -10.10 -14.11
C ARG A 43 18.84 -10.93 -12.98
N LEU A 44 17.99 -11.55 -12.18
CA LEU A 44 18.40 -12.35 -11.03
C LEU A 44 19.14 -13.63 -11.45
N THR A 45 18.75 -14.23 -12.58
CA THR A 45 19.38 -15.44 -13.12
C THR A 45 20.48 -15.15 -14.15
N GLY A 46 20.62 -13.88 -14.57
CA GLY A 46 21.54 -13.51 -15.65
C GLY A 46 21.15 -14.09 -17.02
N TYR A 47 19.87 -14.44 -17.21
CA TYR A 47 19.41 -14.98 -18.49
C TYR A 47 19.47 -13.93 -19.59
N ASN A 48 20.08 -14.29 -20.71
CA ASN A 48 20.13 -13.46 -21.91
C ASN A 48 19.16 -14.00 -22.96
N PRO A 49 18.05 -13.33 -23.23
CA PRO A 49 17.03 -13.81 -24.17
C PRO A 49 17.49 -13.85 -25.64
N ILE A 50 18.58 -13.13 -26.00
CA ILE A 50 19.13 -13.11 -27.35
C ILE A 50 19.98 -14.34 -27.61
N THR A 51 20.82 -14.73 -26.65
CA THR A 51 21.72 -15.89 -26.77
C THR A 51 21.12 -17.18 -26.21
N GLY A 52 20.05 -17.11 -25.43
CA GLY A 52 19.45 -18.24 -24.74
C GLY A 52 20.32 -18.83 -23.64
N THR A 53 21.32 -18.08 -23.17
CA THR A 53 22.30 -18.53 -22.16
C THR A 53 22.13 -17.77 -20.85
N TYR A 54 22.55 -18.43 -19.75
CA TYR A 54 22.67 -17.80 -18.45
C TYR A 54 24.09 -17.22 -18.29
N ALA A 55 24.19 -16.02 -17.70
CA ALA A 55 25.47 -15.51 -17.25
C ALA A 55 25.99 -16.36 -16.07
N THR A 56 27.29 -16.37 -15.89
CA THR A 56 27.92 -17.09 -14.78
C THR A 56 27.62 -16.49 -13.41
N ASP A 57 27.23 -15.20 -13.39
CA ASP A 57 26.91 -14.48 -12.16
C ASP A 57 25.59 -13.74 -12.33
N GLY A 58 24.62 -14.03 -11.46
CA GLY A 58 23.37 -13.27 -11.36
C GLY A 58 23.62 -11.84 -10.87
N HIS A 59 22.69 -10.96 -11.16
CA HIS A 59 22.79 -9.56 -10.72
C HIS A 59 22.11 -9.36 -9.36
N THR A 60 22.77 -8.59 -8.50
CA THR A 60 22.17 -8.12 -7.25
C THR A 60 21.22 -6.96 -7.54
N VAL A 61 19.99 -7.06 -7.06
CA VAL A 61 18.99 -5.99 -7.11
C VAL A 61 18.78 -5.46 -5.71
N ALA A 62 19.15 -4.20 -5.50
CA ALA A 62 18.87 -3.49 -4.25
C ALA A 62 17.49 -2.86 -4.28
N LEU A 63 16.73 -3.06 -3.21
CA LEU A 63 15.43 -2.43 -3.00
C LEU A 63 15.55 -1.29 -1.99
N THR A 64 14.65 -0.33 -2.09
CA THR A 64 14.55 0.82 -1.15
C THR A 64 13.86 0.45 0.15
N LEU A 65 13.37 -0.79 0.28
CA LEU A 65 12.65 -1.26 1.46
C LEU A 65 13.51 -1.28 2.72
N ASP A 66 12.92 -0.88 3.82
CA ASP A 66 13.39 -1.17 5.16
C ASP A 66 12.68 -2.42 5.68
N SER A 67 13.42 -3.52 5.82
CA SER A 67 12.86 -4.80 6.24
C SER A 67 12.30 -4.77 7.67
N SER A 68 12.92 -4.00 8.57
CA SER A 68 12.44 -3.84 9.95
C SER A 68 11.12 -3.05 10.01
N LEU A 69 11.00 -2.02 9.19
CA LEU A 69 9.74 -1.28 9.03
C LEU A 69 8.64 -2.18 8.45
N CYS A 70 8.97 -3.03 7.47
CA CYS A 70 8.01 -3.99 6.93
C CYS A 70 7.53 -4.99 7.99
N VAL A 71 8.42 -5.52 8.82
CA VAL A 71 8.03 -6.41 9.93
C VAL A 71 7.11 -5.70 10.91
N THR A 72 7.49 -4.50 11.37
CA THR A 72 6.68 -3.71 12.30
C THR A 72 5.29 -3.40 11.71
N ALA A 73 5.22 -3.04 10.44
CA ALA A 73 3.96 -2.77 9.75
C ALA A 73 3.08 -4.02 9.63
N TYR A 74 3.68 -5.18 9.35
CA TYR A 74 2.95 -6.44 9.28
C TYR A 74 2.39 -6.85 10.64
N GLU A 75 3.18 -6.73 11.71
CA GLU A 75 2.74 -6.99 13.08
C GLU A 75 1.60 -6.05 13.51
N ALA A 76 1.66 -4.77 13.11
CA ALA A 76 0.61 -3.80 13.38
C ALA A 76 -0.73 -4.13 12.69
N LEU A 77 -0.73 -4.87 11.58
CA LEU A 77 -1.95 -5.40 10.99
C LEU A 77 -2.66 -6.40 11.91
N ALA A 78 -1.94 -7.05 12.82
CA ALA A 78 -2.49 -7.97 13.84
C ALA A 78 -3.46 -9.02 13.24
N GLY A 79 -3.08 -9.62 12.12
CA GLY A 79 -3.87 -10.63 11.40
C GLY A 79 -5.06 -10.10 10.59
N ARG A 80 -5.27 -8.77 10.56
CA ARG A 80 -6.36 -8.17 9.77
C ARG A 80 -6.04 -8.19 8.28
N LYS A 81 -7.09 -8.29 7.46
CA LYS A 81 -6.99 -8.03 6.02
C LYS A 81 -6.76 -6.53 5.81
N GLY A 82 -5.62 -6.17 5.22
CA GLY A 82 -5.27 -4.77 5.02
C GLY A 82 -3.90 -4.62 4.37
N ALA A 83 -3.45 -3.36 4.24
CA ALA A 83 -2.15 -3.05 3.67
C ALA A 83 -1.53 -1.84 4.35
N VAL A 84 -0.19 -1.79 4.34
CA VAL A 84 0.59 -0.63 4.78
C VAL A 84 1.59 -0.30 3.69
N LEU A 85 1.54 0.93 3.19
CA LEU A 85 2.50 1.49 2.25
C LEU A 85 3.12 2.74 2.85
N VAL A 86 4.44 2.77 2.91
CA VAL A 86 5.20 3.97 3.32
C VAL A 86 6.15 4.35 2.20
N SER A 87 6.03 5.57 1.74
CA SER A 87 6.89 6.13 0.71
C SER A 87 7.53 7.44 1.16
N ASN A 88 8.71 7.71 0.65
CA ASN A 88 9.36 9.01 0.80
C ASN A 88 8.76 9.98 -0.23
N TYR A 89 7.99 10.95 0.22
CA TYR A 89 7.29 11.89 -0.65
C TYR A 89 8.21 12.80 -1.48
N LYS A 90 9.48 12.94 -1.09
CA LYS A 90 10.47 13.74 -1.82
C LYS A 90 11.17 12.94 -2.92
N THR A 91 11.48 11.67 -2.65
CA THR A 91 12.27 10.84 -3.58
C THR A 91 11.42 9.84 -4.35
N GLY A 92 10.19 9.56 -3.89
CA GLY A 92 9.33 8.51 -4.44
C GLY A 92 9.72 7.09 -4.01
N GLU A 93 10.76 6.93 -3.21
CA GLU A 93 11.20 5.62 -2.71
C GLU A 93 10.12 4.95 -1.87
N VAL A 94 9.85 3.68 -2.14
CA VAL A 94 8.98 2.85 -1.31
C VAL A 94 9.81 2.23 -0.19
N LEU A 95 9.55 2.64 1.04
CA LEU A 95 10.27 2.19 2.23
C LEU A 95 9.60 0.99 2.88
N CYS A 96 8.28 0.84 2.72
CA CYS A 96 7.51 -0.29 3.22
C CYS A 96 6.35 -0.58 2.27
N MET A 97 6.14 -1.85 1.98
CA MET A 97 4.98 -2.34 1.24
C MET A 97 4.58 -3.70 1.81
N VAL A 98 3.51 -3.72 2.58
CA VAL A 98 3.04 -4.89 3.32
C VAL A 98 1.56 -5.11 3.05
N SER A 99 1.16 -6.36 2.86
CA SER A 99 -0.23 -6.76 2.70
C SER A 99 -0.54 -7.95 3.63
N GLY A 100 -1.72 -7.99 4.20
CA GLY A 100 -2.23 -9.08 5.03
C GLY A 100 -3.56 -9.62 4.49
N PRO A 101 -3.83 -10.93 4.60
CA PRO A 101 -2.97 -11.98 5.13
C PRO A 101 -1.75 -12.27 4.27
N SER A 102 -0.75 -12.91 4.85
CA SER A 102 0.48 -13.34 4.19
C SER A 102 0.90 -14.72 4.70
N ILE A 103 1.80 -15.37 3.97
CA ILE A 103 2.36 -16.68 4.32
C ILE A 103 3.89 -16.62 4.36
N ASP A 104 4.50 -17.64 4.91
CA ASP A 104 5.94 -17.84 4.83
C ASP A 104 6.29 -18.56 3.51
N PRO A 105 6.98 -17.93 2.56
CA PRO A 105 7.30 -18.54 1.27
C PRO A 105 8.30 -19.71 1.36
N ALA A 106 8.95 -19.90 2.50
CA ALA A 106 9.93 -20.97 2.72
C ALA A 106 9.29 -22.23 3.34
N VAL A 107 7.99 -22.23 3.58
CA VAL A 107 7.30 -23.34 4.25
C VAL A 107 6.04 -23.70 3.48
N ASP A 108 5.93 -24.97 3.10
CA ASP A 108 4.68 -25.51 2.55
C ASP A 108 3.60 -25.55 3.63
N GLY A 109 2.39 -25.10 3.27
CA GLY A 109 1.28 -25.06 4.21
C GLY A 109 0.00 -24.53 3.59
N ASP A 110 -1.02 -24.41 4.41
CA ASP A 110 -2.30 -23.85 3.99
C ASP A 110 -2.16 -22.37 3.66
N VAL A 111 -2.69 -21.99 2.50
CA VAL A 111 -2.68 -20.61 2.01
C VAL A 111 -4.03 -19.97 2.32
N PRO A 112 -4.08 -18.98 3.24
CA PRO A 112 -5.32 -18.28 3.55
C PRO A 112 -5.90 -17.57 2.32
N ASP A 113 -7.23 -17.50 2.25
CA ASP A 113 -7.90 -16.79 1.17
C ASP A 113 -7.42 -15.33 1.05
N GLY A 114 -6.97 -15.00 -0.16
CA GLY A 114 -6.43 -13.68 -0.50
C GLY A 114 -5.01 -13.42 0.02
N ALA A 115 -4.24 -14.44 0.42
CA ALA A 115 -2.84 -14.29 0.85
C ALA A 115 -1.92 -13.81 -0.29
N TYR A 116 -2.26 -14.10 -1.54
CA TYR A 116 -1.50 -13.63 -2.70
C TYR A 116 -1.96 -12.26 -3.25
N ILE A 117 -2.94 -11.63 -2.61
CA ILE A 117 -3.37 -10.29 -3.04
C ILE A 117 -2.45 -9.23 -2.44
N ASN A 118 -1.65 -8.58 -3.28
CA ASN A 118 -0.95 -7.37 -2.88
C ASN A 118 -1.95 -6.20 -2.81
N ARG A 119 -2.49 -5.95 -1.63
CA ARG A 119 -3.53 -4.93 -1.42
C ARG A 119 -3.02 -3.49 -1.57
N CYS A 120 -1.71 -3.29 -1.55
CA CYS A 120 -1.12 -1.99 -1.87
C CYS A 120 -1.29 -1.62 -3.35
N ILE A 121 -1.38 -2.63 -4.24
CA ILE A 121 -1.43 -2.44 -5.70
C ILE A 121 -2.79 -2.86 -6.26
N ASN A 122 -3.29 -4.01 -5.82
CA ASN A 122 -4.48 -4.65 -6.39
C ASN A 122 -5.73 -4.52 -5.49
N GLY A 123 -5.58 -3.92 -4.29
CA GLY A 123 -6.70 -3.70 -3.39
C GLY A 123 -7.58 -2.54 -3.86
N SER A 124 -8.89 -2.76 -3.94
CA SER A 124 -9.87 -1.70 -4.14
C SER A 124 -10.64 -1.51 -2.84
N PHE A 125 -10.60 -0.30 -2.30
CA PHE A 125 -11.25 0.06 -1.04
C PHE A 125 -12.11 1.30 -1.23
N THR A 126 -13.26 1.35 -0.54
CA THR A 126 -14.01 2.59 -0.42
C THR A 126 -13.19 3.58 0.40
N PRO A 127 -12.75 4.72 -0.16
CA PRO A 127 -11.84 5.63 0.53
C PRO A 127 -12.46 6.31 1.74
N GLY A 128 -13.79 6.45 1.77
CA GLY A 128 -14.47 7.17 2.84
C GLY A 128 -13.92 8.60 2.99
N SER A 129 -13.82 9.06 4.26
CA SER A 129 -13.39 10.44 4.57
C SER A 129 -11.98 10.81 4.15
N ILE A 130 -11.11 9.85 3.85
CA ILE A 130 -9.77 10.18 3.31
C ILE A 130 -9.84 10.82 1.92
N TYR A 131 -10.91 10.55 1.16
CA TYR A 131 -11.14 11.19 -0.14
C TYR A 131 -11.39 12.70 -0.03
N LYS A 132 -11.80 13.17 1.15
CA LYS A 132 -12.00 14.62 1.40
C LYS A 132 -10.71 15.43 1.22
N LEU A 133 -9.54 14.84 1.37
CA LEU A 133 -8.27 15.52 1.08
C LEU A 133 -8.18 15.89 -0.40
N ILE A 134 -8.57 14.98 -1.29
CA ILE A 134 -8.59 15.22 -2.74
C ILE A 134 -9.67 16.26 -3.09
N THR A 135 -10.88 16.11 -2.51
CA THR A 135 -11.99 17.06 -2.72
C THR A 135 -11.62 18.46 -2.22
N SER A 136 -10.96 18.53 -1.06
CA SER A 136 -10.51 19.81 -0.48
C SER A 136 -9.43 20.47 -1.32
N ALA A 137 -8.46 19.71 -1.83
CA ALA A 137 -7.45 20.24 -2.74
C ALA A 137 -8.10 20.81 -4.01
N ALA A 138 -9.01 20.07 -4.63
CA ALA A 138 -9.76 20.52 -5.79
C ALA A 138 -10.58 21.79 -5.50
N ALA A 139 -11.22 21.88 -4.32
CA ALA A 139 -11.96 23.06 -3.90
C ALA A 139 -11.05 24.29 -3.74
N LEU A 140 -9.88 24.13 -3.12
CA LEU A 140 -8.90 25.21 -2.95
C LEU A 140 -8.33 25.72 -4.29
N GLU A 141 -8.16 24.83 -5.26
CA GLU A 141 -7.65 25.19 -6.58
C GLU A 141 -8.69 25.89 -7.46
N ASN A 142 -9.99 25.54 -7.31
CA ASN A 142 -11.02 25.97 -8.24
C ASN A 142 -12.01 26.99 -7.68
N ILE A 143 -12.10 27.16 -6.35
CA ILE A 143 -13.04 28.06 -5.69
C ILE A 143 -12.28 29.14 -4.94
N LYS A 144 -12.21 30.35 -5.51
CA LYS A 144 -11.36 31.45 -5.01
C LYS A 144 -11.67 31.90 -3.58
N ASP A 145 -12.91 31.80 -3.16
CA ASP A 145 -13.40 32.29 -1.86
C ASP A 145 -13.69 31.17 -0.86
N ILE A 146 -13.22 29.93 -1.13
CA ILE A 146 -13.53 28.75 -0.31
C ILE A 146 -13.11 28.92 1.15
N SER A 147 -11.97 29.55 1.41
CA SER A 147 -11.44 29.76 2.77
C SER A 147 -12.28 30.76 3.59
N THR A 148 -13.06 31.61 2.95
CA THR A 148 -13.93 32.59 3.62
C THR A 148 -15.38 32.12 3.71
N ARG A 149 -15.76 31.07 3.01
CA ARG A 149 -17.11 30.51 3.04
C ARG A 149 -17.41 29.86 4.37
N ARG A 150 -18.68 29.93 4.73
CA ARG A 150 -19.23 29.19 5.86
C ARG A 150 -20.20 28.15 5.39
N PHE A 151 -20.14 27.00 6.02
CA PHE A 151 -20.98 25.84 5.75
C PHE A 151 -21.85 25.56 6.96
N THR A 152 -23.12 25.23 6.75
CA THR A 152 -24.04 24.88 7.84
C THR A 152 -24.33 23.38 7.78
N CYS A 153 -24.03 22.68 8.86
CA CYS A 153 -24.30 21.25 9.01
C CYS A 153 -25.43 21.05 10.06
N ALA A 154 -26.59 20.64 9.61
CA ALA A 154 -27.74 20.25 10.44
C ALA A 154 -27.81 18.73 10.70
N GLY A 155 -26.72 17.99 10.40
CA GLY A 155 -26.66 16.54 10.52
C GLY A 155 -26.97 15.77 9.23
N SER A 156 -27.54 16.48 8.23
CA SER A 156 -27.73 15.94 6.88
C SER A 156 -27.87 17.06 5.87
N VAL A 157 -27.66 16.75 4.60
CA VAL A 157 -27.91 17.64 3.46
C VAL A 157 -28.49 16.83 2.30
N ASP A 158 -29.42 17.43 1.54
CA ASP A 158 -29.88 16.82 0.30
C ASP A 158 -29.03 17.31 -0.87
N VAL A 159 -28.52 16.38 -1.65
CA VAL A 159 -27.75 16.65 -2.85
C VAL A 159 -28.44 15.93 -4.03
N ASN A 160 -29.12 16.68 -4.87
CA ASN A 160 -29.82 16.15 -6.04
C ASN A 160 -30.81 15.01 -5.71
N GLY A 161 -31.55 15.12 -4.62
CA GLY A 161 -32.53 14.13 -4.17
C GLY A 161 -31.92 12.95 -3.39
N VAL A 162 -30.61 12.99 -3.10
CA VAL A 162 -29.94 12.00 -2.26
C VAL A 162 -29.59 12.64 -0.91
N THR A 163 -30.18 12.11 0.17
CA THR A 163 -29.84 12.57 1.51
C THR A 163 -28.50 12.04 1.99
N VAL A 164 -27.52 12.91 2.13
CA VAL A 164 -26.20 12.61 2.71
C VAL A 164 -26.25 12.90 4.20
N LYS A 165 -26.03 11.87 5.02
CA LYS A 165 -25.99 12.01 6.49
C LYS A 165 -24.57 12.34 6.97
N CYS A 166 -24.50 13.20 7.98
CA CYS A 166 -23.28 13.50 8.70
C CYS A 166 -23.16 12.67 9.99
N THR A 167 -21.97 12.61 10.55
CA THR A 167 -21.67 11.93 11.82
C THR A 167 -22.23 12.68 13.03
N GLY A 168 -22.53 13.97 12.87
CA GLY A 168 -23.10 14.83 13.91
C GLY A 168 -23.65 16.14 13.34
N VAL A 169 -24.17 16.98 14.21
CA VAL A 169 -24.60 18.36 13.90
C VAL A 169 -23.44 19.29 14.23
N HIS A 170 -22.80 19.86 13.22
CA HIS A 170 -21.63 20.72 13.41
C HIS A 170 -21.97 22.24 13.42
N GLY A 171 -23.19 22.60 13.06
CA GLY A 171 -23.58 24.00 12.99
C GLY A 171 -22.89 24.77 11.88
N SER A 172 -22.66 26.05 12.11
CA SER A 172 -21.94 26.93 11.17
C SER A 172 -20.42 26.81 11.39
N GLN A 173 -19.70 26.44 10.37
CA GLN A 173 -18.26 26.13 10.41
C GLN A 173 -17.53 26.69 9.17
N THR A 174 -16.25 26.89 9.29
CA THR A 174 -15.35 27.24 8.17
C THR A 174 -15.06 26.02 7.32
N PHE A 175 -14.34 26.20 6.21
CA PHE A 175 -13.87 25.11 5.38
C PHE A 175 -12.87 24.21 6.15
N GLU A 176 -11.95 24.81 6.88
CA GLU A 176 -10.98 24.12 7.72
C GLU A 176 -11.66 23.32 8.83
N ASP A 177 -12.64 23.93 9.53
CA ASP A 177 -13.42 23.23 10.56
C ASP A 177 -14.19 22.04 9.98
N ALA A 178 -14.76 22.21 8.78
CA ALA A 178 -15.50 21.15 8.10
C ALA A 178 -14.60 19.95 7.76
N LEU A 179 -13.37 20.21 7.33
CA LEU A 179 -12.39 19.16 7.06
C LEU A 179 -11.93 18.50 8.37
N ALA A 180 -11.61 19.29 9.40
CA ALA A 180 -11.18 18.79 10.70
C ALA A 180 -12.26 17.92 11.38
N ASN A 181 -13.53 18.33 11.27
CA ASN A 181 -14.70 17.60 11.80
C ASN A 181 -15.14 16.45 10.89
N SER A 182 -14.45 16.25 9.77
CA SER A 182 -14.86 15.27 8.74
C SER A 182 -16.35 15.42 8.34
N CYS A 183 -16.84 16.66 8.22
CA CYS A 183 -18.23 16.96 7.89
C CYS A 183 -18.60 16.43 6.50
N ASN A 184 -19.77 15.78 6.38
CA ASN A 184 -20.29 15.30 5.09
C ASN A 184 -21.25 16.31 4.42
N CYS A 185 -21.56 17.42 5.10
CA CYS A 185 -22.53 18.42 4.62
C CYS A 185 -21.85 19.69 4.06
N ALA A 186 -20.52 19.74 4.06
CA ALA A 186 -19.74 20.89 3.59
C ALA A 186 -19.05 20.58 2.28
#